data_03aede4aa827bda47c63d1651308d659
#
_entry.id   03aede4aa827bda47c63d1651308d659
#
_cell.length_a   1.000
_cell.length_b   1.000
_cell.length_c   1.000
_cell.angle_alpha   90.00
_cell.angle_beta   90.00
_cell.angle_gamma   90.00
#
_symmetry.space_group_name_H-M   'P 1'
#
loop_
_entity.id
_entity.type
_entity.pdbx_description
1 polymer ?
#
loop_
_entity_poly.entity_id
_entity_poly.type
_entity_poly.pdbx_seq_one_letter_code
_entity_poly.pdbx_strand_id
1 'polypeptide(L)'
;MKLDVIRFQFGADATNSLLFIDGEFECYGLEDEYRDVKVMHETCIPEGEYKIELRTEGGFHSRYAAKYGDWHEGMLWLQDVPGFTFILIHTGNTDQHTSGCYIIGETQTDLDKGKDGFVGNSGVAYKKMYPKVKDAIKAGDEVTI
;
A
#
# COMPACT_ATOMS: atom_id res chain seq x y z
N MET A 1 8.21 12.99 -6.64
CA MET A 1 8.23 12.24 -5.35
C MET A 1 8.40 10.76 -5.65
N LYS A 2 9.28 10.11 -4.93
CA LYS A 2 9.52 8.68 -5.08
C LYS A 2 9.25 7.96 -3.77
N LEU A 3 8.40 6.93 -3.81
CA LEU A 3 8.18 6.00 -2.73
C LEU A 3 9.02 4.74 -3.01
N ASP A 4 9.76 4.26 -2.02
CA ASP A 4 10.51 3.01 -2.12
C ASP A 4 9.97 2.02 -1.10
N VAL A 5 9.54 0.85 -1.57
CA VAL A 5 9.14 -0.28 -0.74
C VAL A 5 10.30 -1.27 -0.68
N ILE A 6 10.84 -1.46 0.51
CA ILE A 6 11.93 -2.42 0.74
C ILE A 6 11.37 -3.61 1.50
N ARG A 7 11.20 -4.72 0.80
CA ARG A 7 10.76 -5.99 1.38
C ARG A 7 11.89 -6.63 2.16
N PHE A 8 11.63 -7.07 3.37
CA PHE A 8 12.66 -7.68 4.22
C PHE A 8 12.26 -9.02 4.82
N GLN A 9 10.99 -9.37 4.81
CA GLN A 9 10.52 -10.66 5.28
C GLN A 9 9.47 -11.25 4.33
N PHE A 10 9.71 -12.48 3.93
CA PHE A 10 8.85 -13.25 3.04
C PHE A 10 8.28 -14.43 3.82
N GLY A 11 7.05 -14.29 4.30
CA GLY A 11 6.33 -15.33 5.03
C GLY A 11 5.54 -16.26 4.12
N ALA A 12 4.82 -17.20 4.72
CA ALA A 12 3.98 -18.16 3.98
C ALA A 12 2.77 -17.45 3.34
N ASP A 13 2.18 -16.47 4.04
CA ASP A 13 0.95 -15.80 3.61
C ASP A 13 1.09 -14.28 3.45
N ALA A 14 2.24 -13.71 3.81
CA ALA A 14 2.46 -12.26 3.73
C ALA A 14 3.90 -11.88 3.43
N THR A 15 4.09 -10.68 2.89
CA THR A 15 5.39 -10.04 2.66
C THR A 15 5.43 -8.74 3.46
N ASN A 16 6.44 -8.59 4.31
CA ASN A 16 6.61 -7.42 5.17
C ASN A 16 7.69 -6.50 4.62
N SER A 17 7.44 -5.19 4.72
CA SER A 17 8.31 -4.19 4.10
C SER A 17 8.39 -2.89 4.90
N LEU A 18 9.34 -2.05 4.48
CA LEU A 18 9.48 -0.66 4.91
C LEU A 18 9.11 0.24 3.74
N LEU A 19 8.42 1.34 4.01
CA LEU A 19 8.10 2.36 3.02
C LEU A 19 8.90 3.63 3.31
N PHE A 20 9.60 4.11 2.29
CA PHE A 20 10.35 5.38 2.31
C PHE A 20 9.72 6.36 1.31
N ILE A 21 9.74 7.63 1.65
CA ILE A 21 9.38 8.72 0.74
C ILE A 21 10.60 9.61 0.55
N ASP A 22 11.07 9.73 -0.69
CA ASP A 22 12.25 10.51 -1.06
C ASP A 22 13.48 10.20 -0.16
N GLY A 23 13.67 8.91 0.16
CA GLY A 23 14.77 8.43 0.97
C GLY A 23 14.58 8.48 2.49
N GLU A 24 13.47 9.03 2.97
CA GLU A 24 13.15 9.09 4.41
C GLU A 24 12.13 8.01 4.79
N PHE A 25 12.37 7.32 5.90
CA PHE A 25 11.44 6.32 6.41
C PHE A 25 10.09 6.94 6.75
N GLU A 26 9.03 6.35 6.21
CA GLU A 26 7.67 6.83 6.43
C GLU A 26 6.85 5.91 7.35
N CYS A 27 6.75 4.65 6.99
CA CYS A 27 5.95 3.67 7.74
C CYS A 27 6.30 2.23 7.31
N TYR A 28 5.65 1.27 7.96
CA TYR A 28 5.74 -0.14 7.60
C TYR A 28 4.68 -0.51 6.57
N GLY A 29 4.93 -1.59 5.83
CA GLY A 29 4.02 -2.11 4.84
C GLY A 29 3.85 -3.61 4.89
N LEU A 30 2.73 -4.09 4.37
CA LEU A 30 2.39 -5.50 4.29
C LEU A 30 1.64 -5.77 3.00
N GLU A 31 2.00 -6.86 2.34
CA GLU A 31 1.38 -7.37 1.13
C GLU A 31 1.10 -8.86 1.29
N ASP A 32 0.36 -9.42 0.34
CA ASP A 32 0.25 -10.86 0.18
C ASP A 32 1.63 -11.51 -0.06
N GLU A 33 1.69 -12.82 -0.03
CA GLU A 33 2.92 -13.58 -0.20
C GLU A 33 3.54 -13.44 -1.58
N TYR A 34 4.85 -13.55 -1.65
CA TYR A 34 5.59 -13.62 -2.90
C TYR A 34 5.34 -14.97 -3.59
N ARG A 35 5.04 -14.91 -4.89
CA ARG A 35 4.88 -16.09 -5.75
C ARG A 35 5.52 -15.85 -7.11
N ASP A 36 6.20 -16.85 -7.67
CA ASP A 36 6.74 -16.79 -9.03
C ASP A 36 5.62 -16.77 -10.08
N VAL A 37 4.52 -17.48 -9.79
CA VAL A 37 3.32 -17.50 -10.62
C VAL A 37 2.16 -16.96 -9.81
N LYS A 38 1.48 -15.94 -10.36
CA LYS A 38 0.37 -15.27 -9.67
C LYS A 38 -0.76 -16.24 -9.34
N VAL A 39 -1.16 -16.24 -8.08
CA VAL A 39 -2.43 -16.78 -7.59
C VAL A 39 -3.35 -15.60 -7.27
N MET A 40 -4.53 -15.56 -7.86
CA MET A 40 -5.47 -14.45 -7.68
C MET A 40 -5.79 -14.23 -6.20
N HIS A 41 -5.77 -12.97 -5.75
CA HIS A 41 -6.00 -12.52 -4.38
C HIS A 41 -4.93 -12.92 -3.35
N GLU A 42 -3.90 -13.66 -3.74
CA GLU A 42 -2.88 -14.21 -2.84
C GLU A 42 -1.46 -14.02 -3.38
N THR A 43 -1.20 -12.87 -4.00
CA THR A 43 0.14 -12.58 -4.54
C THR A 43 0.48 -11.10 -4.35
N CYS A 44 1.69 -10.82 -3.86
CA CYS A 44 2.19 -9.46 -3.72
C CYS A 44 2.40 -8.80 -5.09
N ILE A 45 2.54 -7.49 -5.08
CA ILE A 45 2.78 -6.67 -6.27
C ILE A 45 4.09 -7.10 -6.94
N PRO A 46 4.14 -7.32 -8.27
CA PRO A 46 5.41 -7.59 -8.95
C PRO A 46 6.42 -6.48 -8.73
N GLU A 47 7.70 -6.83 -8.59
CA GLU A 47 8.78 -5.85 -8.52
C GLU A 47 8.78 -4.95 -9.76
N GLY A 48 9.00 -3.67 -9.55
CA GLY A 48 9.00 -2.69 -10.63
C GLY A 48 8.84 -1.28 -10.09
N GLU A 49 8.67 -0.35 -10.99
CA GLU A 49 8.37 1.04 -10.67
C GLU A 49 7.03 1.40 -11.29
N TYR A 50 6.12 1.91 -10.48
CA TYR A 50 4.75 2.20 -10.88
C TYR A 50 4.39 3.65 -10.57
N LYS A 51 3.77 4.33 -11.52
CA LYS A 51 3.21 5.66 -11.28
C LYS A 51 2.00 5.56 -10.35
N ILE A 52 1.83 6.53 -9.47
CA ILE A 52 0.65 6.64 -8.61
C ILE A 52 -0.25 7.77 -9.11
N GLU A 53 -1.52 7.47 -9.26
CA GLU A 53 -2.57 8.45 -9.56
C GLU A 53 -3.70 8.37 -8.54
N LEU A 54 -4.59 9.37 -8.51
CA LEU A 54 -5.77 9.35 -7.66
C LEU A 54 -6.92 8.65 -8.39
N ARG A 55 -7.51 7.64 -7.75
CA ARG A 55 -8.72 6.96 -8.23
C ARG A 55 -9.93 7.49 -7.48
N THR A 56 -10.84 8.10 -8.23
CA THR A 56 -12.05 8.74 -7.69
C THR A 56 -13.33 7.93 -7.94
N GLU A 57 -13.18 6.63 -8.15
CA GLU A 57 -14.28 5.70 -8.43
C GLU A 57 -14.14 4.44 -7.58
N GLY A 58 -15.25 3.71 -7.43
CA GLY A 58 -15.28 2.40 -6.80
C GLY A 58 -15.54 2.43 -5.30
N GLY A 59 -15.68 1.23 -4.73
CA GLY A 59 -16.10 1.04 -3.34
C GLY A 59 -15.09 1.56 -2.31
N PHE A 60 -13.79 1.38 -2.55
CA PHE A 60 -12.76 1.92 -1.67
C PHE A 60 -12.83 3.44 -1.61
N HIS A 61 -12.90 4.11 -2.75
CA HIS A 61 -13.03 5.56 -2.78
C HIS A 61 -14.28 6.03 -2.02
N SER A 62 -15.43 5.42 -2.27
CA SER A 62 -16.69 5.78 -1.60
C SER A 62 -16.60 5.62 -0.08
N ARG A 63 -16.04 4.52 0.39
CA ARG A 63 -15.87 4.27 1.84
C ARG A 63 -14.89 5.25 2.48
N TYR A 64 -13.78 5.54 1.82
CA TYR A 64 -12.76 6.45 2.36
C TYR A 64 -13.22 7.90 2.34
N ALA A 65 -13.92 8.32 1.30
CA ALA A 65 -14.54 9.64 1.24
C ALA A 65 -15.58 9.83 2.36
N ALA A 66 -16.40 8.82 2.64
CA ALA A 66 -17.36 8.84 3.74
C ALA A 66 -16.67 8.89 5.11
N LYS A 67 -15.58 8.12 5.29
CA LYS A 67 -14.85 8.03 6.56
C LYS A 67 -14.03 9.26 6.87
N TYR A 68 -13.31 9.79 5.87
CA TYR A 68 -12.32 10.84 6.07
C TYR A 68 -12.80 12.24 5.65
N GLY A 69 -13.86 12.33 4.85
CA GLY A 69 -14.39 13.60 4.40
C GLY A 69 -13.60 14.24 3.26
N ASP A 70 -13.72 15.54 3.12
CA ASP A 70 -13.27 16.29 1.93
C ASP A 70 -11.75 16.31 1.71
N TRP A 71 -10.94 16.02 2.73
CA TRP A 71 -9.50 15.95 2.54
C TRP A 71 -9.04 14.70 1.79
N HIS A 72 -9.90 13.67 1.73
CA HIS A 72 -9.64 12.45 0.97
C HIS A 72 -10.21 12.58 -0.45
N GLU A 73 -9.35 12.84 -1.41
CA GLU A 73 -9.76 13.22 -2.78
C GLU A 73 -9.61 12.09 -3.80
N GLY A 74 -9.36 10.88 -3.36
CA GLY A 74 -9.21 9.69 -4.20
C GLY A 74 -8.23 8.69 -3.59
N MET A 75 -8.35 7.43 -3.97
CA MET A 75 -7.42 6.38 -3.54
C MET A 75 -6.09 6.50 -4.26
N LEU A 76 -4.99 6.21 -3.58
CA LEU A 76 -3.68 6.10 -4.20
C LEU A 76 -3.64 4.82 -5.03
N TRP A 77 -3.54 4.95 -6.34
CA TRP A 77 -3.72 3.86 -7.31
C TRP A 77 -2.46 3.69 -8.17
N LEU A 78 -1.85 2.49 -8.08
CA LEU A 78 -0.70 2.12 -8.89
C LEU A 78 -1.13 1.80 -10.32
N GLN A 79 -0.45 2.43 -11.28
CA GLN A 79 -0.76 2.31 -12.71
C GLN A 79 0.00 1.17 -13.36
N ASP A 80 -0.64 0.49 -14.29
CA ASP A 80 -0.02 -0.48 -15.21
C ASP A 80 0.76 -1.62 -14.50
N VAL A 81 0.23 -2.12 -13.39
CA VAL A 81 0.83 -3.25 -12.67
C VAL A 81 0.58 -4.54 -13.47
N PRO A 82 1.64 -5.23 -13.96
CA PRO A 82 1.46 -6.42 -14.80
C PRO A 82 0.64 -7.51 -14.12
N GLY A 83 -0.45 -7.93 -14.77
CA GLY A 83 -1.32 -9.00 -14.28
C GLY A 83 -2.26 -8.60 -13.14
N PHE A 84 -2.30 -7.34 -12.77
CA PHE A 84 -3.16 -6.81 -11.71
C PHE A 84 -4.01 -5.65 -12.21
N THR A 85 -5.18 -5.48 -11.59
CA THR A 85 -6.05 -4.32 -11.82
C THR A 85 -6.38 -3.68 -10.47
N PHE A 86 -6.47 -2.34 -10.45
CA PHE A 86 -6.89 -1.58 -9.27
C PHE A 86 -6.06 -1.85 -8.01
N ILE A 87 -4.74 -1.86 -8.14
CA ILE A 87 -3.85 -1.94 -6.99
C ILE A 87 -3.80 -0.59 -6.28
N LEU A 88 -4.22 -0.61 -5.01
CA LEU A 88 -4.35 0.57 -4.17
C LEU A 88 -3.41 0.50 -2.97
N ILE A 89 -3.11 1.66 -2.39
CA ILE A 89 -2.54 1.74 -1.04
C ILE A 89 -3.69 2.03 -0.09
N HIS A 90 -3.90 1.17 0.89
CA HIS A 90 -5.01 1.34 1.83
C HIS A 90 -4.68 0.86 3.25
N THR A 91 -5.63 0.97 4.15
CA THR A 91 -5.50 0.54 5.54
C THR A 91 -5.83 -0.94 5.72
N GLY A 92 -5.28 -1.55 6.74
CA GLY A 92 -5.51 -2.94 7.13
C GLY A 92 -4.47 -3.39 8.15
N ASN A 93 -4.48 -4.66 8.53
CA ASN A 93 -3.56 -5.20 9.52
C ASN A 93 -2.79 -6.43 9.04
N THR A 94 -3.42 -7.32 8.28
CA THR A 94 -2.86 -8.60 7.84
C THR A 94 -3.15 -8.83 6.34
N ASP A 95 -2.53 -9.88 5.79
CA ASP A 95 -2.79 -10.34 4.42
C ASP A 95 -4.27 -10.59 4.14
N GLN A 96 -5.05 -10.97 5.15
CA GLN A 96 -6.49 -11.19 5.01
C GLN A 96 -7.29 -9.91 4.74
N HIS A 97 -6.69 -8.74 4.93
CA HIS A 97 -7.30 -7.43 4.65
C HIS A 97 -6.96 -6.90 3.26
N THR A 98 -6.28 -7.68 2.45
CA THR A 98 -5.92 -7.28 1.08
C THR A 98 -6.08 -8.44 0.09
N SER A 99 -6.19 -8.09 -1.17
CA SER A 99 -6.21 -9.01 -2.31
C SER A 99 -5.26 -8.48 -3.39
N GLY A 100 -3.99 -8.30 -3.02
CA GLY A 100 -2.93 -7.78 -3.89
C GLY A 100 -2.59 -6.31 -3.69
N CYS A 101 -3.34 -5.56 -2.90
CA CYS A 101 -3.04 -4.16 -2.56
C CYS A 101 -1.96 -4.05 -1.49
N TYR A 102 -1.39 -2.85 -1.35
CA TYR A 102 -0.38 -2.52 -0.35
C TYR A 102 -1.04 -1.92 0.90
N ILE A 103 -0.80 -2.54 2.05
CA ILE A 103 -1.29 -2.07 3.35
C ILE A 103 -0.15 -1.38 4.08
N ILE A 104 -0.46 -0.28 4.77
CA ILE A 104 0.52 0.46 5.57
C ILE A 104 0.14 0.50 7.05
N GLY A 105 1.12 0.65 7.92
CA GLY A 105 0.93 0.78 9.37
C GLY A 105 2.07 1.53 10.04
N GLU A 106 1.78 2.10 11.19
CA GLU A 106 2.75 2.83 12.01
C GLU A 106 3.63 1.88 12.84
N THR A 107 3.15 0.68 13.09
CA THR A 107 3.85 -0.39 13.82
C THR A 107 3.85 -1.68 13.01
N GLN A 108 4.80 -2.57 13.31
CA GLN A 108 4.88 -3.88 12.68
C GLN A 108 5.34 -4.90 13.72
N THR A 109 4.57 -5.99 13.86
CA THR A 109 4.79 -7.05 14.82
C THR A 109 4.56 -8.42 14.19
N ASP A 110 4.74 -9.50 14.97
CA ASP A 110 4.48 -10.88 14.54
C ASP A 110 5.28 -11.30 13.30
N LEU A 111 6.54 -10.87 13.24
CA LEU A 111 7.44 -11.04 12.09
C LEU A 111 8.12 -12.41 12.06
N ASP A 112 7.49 -13.44 12.53
CA ASP A 112 7.98 -14.81 12.39
C ASP A 112 7.21 -15.56 11.29
N LYS A 113 7.81 -16.62 10.76
CA LYS A 113 7.23 -17.39 9.65
C LYS A 113 5.87 -18.01 9.94
N GLY A 114 5.53 -18.20 11.21
CA GLY A 114 4.27 -18.80 11.61
C GLY A 114 3.14 -17.79 11.77
N LYS A 115 3.46 -16.50 11.81
CA LYS A 115 2.48 -15.43 12.07
C LYS A 115 2.29 -14.47 10.89
N ASP A 116 3.24 -14.44 9.96
CA ASP A 116 3.19 -13.66 8.71
C ASP A 116 3.08 -12.14 8.83
N GLY A 117 3.28 -11.61 10.03
CA GLY A 117 3.30 -10.17 10.26
C GLY A 117 1.93 -9.56 10.58
N PHE A 118 2.00 -8.40 11.19
CA PHE A 118 0.86 -7.56 11.54
C PHE A 118 1.30 -6.11 11.51
N VAL A 119 0.59 -5.25 10.77
CA VAL A 119 0.80 -3.80 10.81
C VAL A 119 -0.29 -3.15 11.64
N GLY A 120 0.11 -2.34 12.62
CA GLY A 120 -0.78 -1.66 13.54
C GLY A 120 -0.86 -0.17 13.28
N ASN A 121 -1.87 0.48 13.89
CA ASN A 121 -2.12 1.91 13.73
C ASN A 121 -2.15 2.34 12.25
N SER A 122 -2.81 1.53 11.43
CA SER A 122 -2.86 1.73 9.98
C SER A 122 -3.53 3.04 9.59
N GLY A 123 -4.61 3.43 10.30
CA GLY A 123 -5.26 4.72 10.09
C GLY A 123 -4.36 5.90 10.40
N VAL A 124 -3.50 5.79 11.42
CA VAL A 124 -2.52 6.83 11.77
C VAL A 124 -1.48 6.96 10.66
N ALA A 125 -0.91 5.85 10.20
CA ALA A 125 0.03 5.83 9.08
C ALA A 125 -0.59 6.44 7.81
N TYR A 126 -1.82 6.07 7.52
CA TYR A 126 -2.54 6.56 6.34
C TYR A 126 -2.78 8.08 6.38
N LYS A 127 -3.24 8.61 7.51
CA LYS A 127 -3.45 10.05 7.70
C LYS A 127 -2.15 10.86 7.62
N LYS A 128 -1.03 10.26 7.96
CA LYS A 128 0.29 10.89 7.88
C LYS A 128 0.84 10.84 6.44
N MET A 129 0.78 9.70 5.78
CA MET A 129 1.36 9.45 4.46
C MET A 129 0.51 10.03 3.33
N TYR A 130 -0.79 9.80 3.35
CA TYR A 130 -1.71 10.13 2.27
C TYR A 130 -1.66 11.61 1.84
N PRO A 131 -1.71 12.61 2.75
CA PRO A 131 -1.67 14.00 2.32
C PRO A 131 -0.39 14.37 1.58
N LYS A 132 0.75 13.80 1.97
CA LYS A 132 2.04 14.05 1.30
C LYS A 132 1.99 13.62 -0.16
N VAL A 133 1.51 12.41 -0.41
CA VAL A 133 1.43 11.83 -1.75
C VAL A 133 0.34 12.50 -2.59
N LYS A 134 -0.85 12.68 -2.02
CA LYS A 134 -1.97 13.35 -2.67
C LYS A 134 -1.59 14.78 -3.10
N ASP A 135 -0.97 15.54 -2.21
CA ASP A 135 -0.61 16.94 -2.50
C ASP A 135 0.45 17.02 -3.61
N ALA A 136 1.40 16.11 -3.64
CA ALA A 136 2.38 16.02 -4.74
C ALA A 136 1.69 15.73 -6.09
N ILE A 137 0.77 14.77 -6.11
CA ILE A 137 0.01 14.45 -7.33
C ILE A 137 -0.80 15.67 -7.80
N LYS A 138 -1.49 16.34 -6.90
CA LYS A 138 -2.31 17.51 -7.22
C LYS A 138 -1.49 18.73 -7.64
N ALA A 139 -0.27 18.85 -7.17
CA ALA A 139 0.68 19.88 -7.63
C ALA A 139 1.24 19.60 -9.04
N GLY A 140 0.92 18.46 -9.63
CA GLY A 140 1.41 18.07 -10.96
C GLY A 140 2.73 17.33 -10.95
N ASP A 141 3.25 16.94 -9.78
CA ASP A 141 4.46 16.15 -9.67
C ASP A 141 4.21 14.72 -10.14
N GLU A 142 5.21 14.12 -10.78
CA GLU A 142 5.19 12.68 -11.00
C GLU A 142 5.50 11.98 -9.66
N VAL A 143 4.62 11.08 -9.26
CA VAL A 143 4.79 10.25 -8.07
C VAL A 143 4.90 8.80 -8.50
N THR A 144 5.97 8.14 -8.06
CA THR A 144 6.22 6.72 -8.35
C THR A 144 6.45 5.92 -7.07
N ILE A 145 6.22 4.60 -7.17
CA ILE A 145 6.49 3.64 -6.12
C ILE A 145 7.18 2.41 -6.71
#